data_a5768515ba371d4870bee45d74da8739
#
_entry.id   a5768515ba371d4870bee45d74da8739
#
_cell.length_a   1.000
_cell.length_b   1.000
_cell.length_c   1.000
_cell.angle_alpha   90.00
_cell.angle_beta   90.00
_cell.angle_gamma   90.00
#
_symmetry.space_group_name_H-M   'P 1'
#
loop_
_entity.id
_entity.type
_entity.pdbx_description
1 polymer ?
#
loop_
_entity_poly.entity_id
_entity_poly.type
_entity_poly.pdbx_seq_one_letter_code
_entity_poly.pdbx_strand_id
1 'polypeptide(L)'
;MNHLIFVYGTLKQGFQNHHLLHGSYFLGTGHTVDQFAMFKHAVPYVIKGRPLTQIHGELYSIHQSILETLDLFEGNPVWNFREQVEVIMEKDGSQLTAWMYFNDTAVG
;
A
#
# COMPACT_ATOMS: atom_id res chain seq x y z
N MET A 1 3.72 -6.68 -17.82
CA MET A 1 4.27 -7.22 -16.57
C MET A 1 3.42 -6.74 -15.40
N ASN A 2 3.12 -7.64 -14.48
CA ASN A 2 2.28 -7.30 -13.32
C ASN A 2 3.14 -7.02 -12.10
N HIS A 3 2.60 -6.17 -11.24
CA HIS A 3 3.23 -5.79 -9.97
C HIS A 3 2.25 -6.06 -8.84
N LEU A 4 2.78 -6.31 -7.64
CA LEU A 4 1.96 -6.44 -6.46
C LEU A 4 2.00 -5.12 -5.69
N ILE A 5 0.82 -4.62 -5.32
CA ILE A 5 0.67 -3.41 -4.52
C ILE A 5 -0.19 -3.72 -3.29
N PHE A 6 0.28 -3.27 -2.12
CA PHE A 6 -0.43 -3.43 -0.87
C PHE A 6 -0.99 -2.08 -0.45
N VAL A 7 -2.31 -1.98 -0.34
CA VAL A 7 -3.00 -0.71 -0.07
C VAL A 7 -3.70 -0.77 1.28
N TYR A 8 -3.61 0.30 2.05
CA TYR A 8 -4.11 0.36 3.41
C TYR A 8 -5.06 1.54 3.68
N GLY A 9 -5.24 2.41 2.69
CA GLY A 9 -6.02 3.65 2.86
C GLY A 9 -7.17 3.75 1.87
N THR A 10 -7.28 4.90 1.23
CA THR A 10 -8.42 5.23 0.36
C THR A 10 -8.45 4.42 -0.94
N LEU A 11 -7.40 3.67 -1.24
CA LEU A 11 -7.37 2.79 -2.41
C LEU A 11 -8.08 1.46 -2.16
N LYS A 12 -8.39 1.12 -0.91
CA LYS A 12 -9.08 -0.14 -0.58
C LYS A 12 -10.51 -0.14 -1.11
N GLN A 13 -11.09 -1.35 -1.24
CA GLN A 13 -12.48 -1.52 -1.65
C GLN A 13 -13.41 -0.70 -0.75
N GLY A 14 -14.37 -0.02 -1.37
CA GLY A 14 -15.34 0.79 -0.66
C GLY A 14 -14.88 2.19 -0.31
N PHE A 15 -13.64 2.55 -0.62
CA PHE A 15 -13.10 3.87 -0.34
C PHE A 15 -13.01 4.73 -1.61
N GLN A 16 -12.87 6.04 -1.42
CA GLN A 16 -13.08 7.03 -2.48
C GLN A 16 -12.14 6.88 -3.68
N ASN A 17 -10.92 6.36 -3.48
CA ASN A 17 -9.94 6.27 -4.55
C ASN A 17 -9.78 4.86 -5.11
N HIS A 18 -10.62 3.93 -4.71
CA HIS A 18 -10.53 2.54 -5.17
C HIS A 18 -10.64 2.42 -6.69
N HIS A 19 -11.33 3.36 -7.34
CA HIS A 19 -11.50 3.34 -8.79
C HIS A 19 -10.15 3.37 -9.53
N LEU A 20 -9.08 3.86 -8.91
CA LEU A 20 -7.75 3.87 -9.50
C LEU A 20 -7.19 2.45 -9.71
N LEU A 21 -7.75 1.46 -9.01
CA LEU A 21 -7.36 0.06 -9.15
C LEU A 21 -8.26 -0.70 -10.12
N HIS A 22 -9.14 -0.02 -10.85
CA HIS A 22 -10.04 -0.67 -11.79
C HIS A 22 -9.25 -1.48 -12.82
N GLY A 23 -9.67 -2.72 -13.04
CA GLY A 23 -8.97 -3.65 -13.94
C GLY A 23 -7.86 -4.45 -13.25
N SER A 24 -7.63 -4.23 -11.97
CA SER A 24 -6.66 -4.99 -11.19
C SER A 24 -7.29 -6.22 -10.55
N TYR A 25 -6.45 -7.18 -10.14
CA TYR A 25 -6.92 -8.40 -9.48
C TYR A 25 -6.75 -8.29 -7.98
N PHE A 26 -7.84 -8.42 -7.25
CA PHE A 26 -7.81 -8.48 -5.79
C PHE A 26 -7.32 -9.86 -5.35
N LEU A 27 -6.22 -9.90 -4.60
CA LEU A 27 -5.62 -11.15 -4.15
C LEU A 27 -5.98 -11.52 -2.71
N GLY A 28 -6.52 -10.58 -1.94
CA GLY A 28 -6.94 -10.85 -0.58
C GLY A 28 -6.47 -9.79 0.39
N THR A 29 -6.84 -9.98 1.66
CA THR A 29 -6.39 -9.13 2.76
C THR A 29 -5.15 -9.73 3.41
N GLY A 30 -4.38 -8.88 4.08
CA GLY A 30 -3.17 -9.31 4.75
C GLY A 30 -2.63 -8.24 5.67
N HIS A 31 -1.42 -8.47 6.16
CA HIS A 31 -0.73 -7.49 6.99
C HIS A 31 0.77 -7.56 6.72
N THR A 32 1.46 -6.45 6.98
CA THR A 32 2.91 -6.43 6.81
C THR A 32 3.58 -7.30 7.88
N VAL A 33 4.71 -7.91 7.53
CA VAL A 33 5.55 -8.63 8.49
C VAL A 33 6.18 -7.64 9.45
N ASP A 34 6.76 -6.58 8.91
CA ASP A 34 7.39 -5.55 9.73
C ASP A 34 6.35 -4.58 10.28
N GLN A 35 6.73 -3.90 11.36
CA GLN A 35 5.91 -2.88 11.98
C GLN A 35 6.27 -1.51 11.47
N PHE A 36 5.25 -0.68 11.31
CA PHE A 36 5.38 0.72 10.88
C PHE A 36 4.42 1.57 11.70
N ALA A 37 4.52 2.89 11.58
CA ALA A 37 3.55 3.79 12.20
C ALA A 37 2.52 4.22 11.15
N MET A 38 1.24 4.07 11.47
CA MET A 38 0.15 4.57 10.63
C MET A 38 -0.56 5.69 11.37
N PHE A 39 -0.77 6.79 10.67
CA PHE A 39 -1.50 7.94 11.20
C PHE A 39 -2.70 8.22 10.34
N LYS A 40 -3.77 8.71 10.94
CA LYS A 40 -4.98 9.15 10.24
C LYS A 40 -5.13 10.63 10.48
N HIS A 41 -4.95 11.40 9.39
CA HIS A 41 -5.20 12.81 9.42
C HIS A 41 -5.99 13.13 8.19
N ALA A 42 -6.82 13.45 7.71
CA ALA A 42 -7.61 13.50 6.49
C ALA A 42 -7.64 12.14 5.78
N VAL A 43 -6.47 11.57 5.48
CA VAL A 43 -6.34 10.24 4.89
C VAL A 43 -5.28 9.45 5.66
N PRO A 44 -5.38 8.11 5.70
CA PRO A 44 -4.35 7.29 6.34
C PRO A 44 -3.01 7.39 5.59
N TYR A 45 -1.94 7.46 6.34
CA TYR A 45 -0.59 7.40 5.79
C TYR A 45 0.33 6.63 6.71
N VAL A 46 1.40 6.05 6.14
CA VAL A 46 2.36 5.22 6.87
C VAL A 46 3.75 5.86 6.76
N ILE A 47 4.47 5.86 7.87
CA ILE A 47 5.86 6.33 7.89
C ILE A 47 6.79 5.21 8.32
N LYS A 48 8.03 5.28 7.82
CA LYS A 48 9.10 4.38 8.21
C LYS A 48 9.80 4.88 9.47
N GLY A 49 10.56 4.00 10.10
CA GLY A 49 11.43 4.38 11.21
C GLY A 49 10.77 4.37 12.58
N ARG A 50 9.47 4.09 12.66
CA ARG A 50 8.75 4.00 13.94
C ARG A 50 7.96 2.70 13.96
N PRO A 51 8.52 1.61 14.51
CA PRO A 51 7.87 0.30 14.49
C PRO A 51 6.81 0.20 15.58
N LEU A 52 5.58 0.61 15.27
CA LEU A 52 4.48 0.60 16.24
C LEU A 52 3.49 -0.53 16.00
N THR A 53 3.17 -0.83 14.74
CA THR A 53 2.14 -1.84 14.42
C THR A 53 2.36 -2.42 13.04
N GLN A 54 1.87 -3.64 12.85
CA GLN A 54 1.75 -4.21 11.52
C GLN A 54 0.62 -3.48 10.78
N ILE A 55 0.80 -3.27 9.48
CA ILE A 55 -0.18 -2.56 8.67
C ILE A 55 -1.10 -3.58 8.01
N HIS A 56 -2.41 -3.43 8.24
CA HIS A 56 -3.43 -4.28 7.63
C HIS A 56 -3.94 -3.62 6.36
N GLY A 57 -4.20 -4.42 5.35
CA GLY A 57 -4.65 -3.88 4.07
C GLY A 57 -5.04 -4.95 3.06
N GLU A 58 -5.03 -4.55 1.79
CA GLU A 58 -5.46 -5.38 0.67
C GLU A 58 -4.35 -5.46 -0.37
N LEU A 59 -4.19 -6.66 -0.93
CA LEU A 59 -3.16 -6.92 -1.94
C LEU A 59 -3.81 -7.04 -3.32
N TYR A 60 -3.22 -6.36 -4.30
CA TYR A 60 -3.68 -6.38 -5.69
C TYR A 60 -2.53 -6.69 -6.63
N SER A 61 -2.85 -7.41 -7.71
CA SER A 61 -1.95 -7.54 -8.87
C SER A 61 -2.37 -6.49 -9.89
N ILE A 62 -1.43 -5.62 -10.26
CA ILE A 62 -1.70 -4.48 -11.13
C ILE A 62 -0.77 -4.47 -12.33
N HIS A 63 -1.23 -3.89 -13.44
CA HIS A 63 -0.40 -3.67 -14.62
C HIS A 63 0.54 -2.49 -14.40
N GLN A 64 1.60 -2.44 -15.19
CA GLN A 64 2.57 -1.33 -15.15
C GLN A 64 1.88 0.03 -15.30
N SER A 65 0.90 0.14 -16.18
CA SER A 65 0.19 1.41 -16.38
C SER A 65 -0.54 1.88 -15.13
N ILE A 66 -1.09 0.95 -14.36
CA ILE A 66 -1.76 1.32 -13.10
C ILE A 66 -0.74 1.75 -12.07
N LEU A 67 0.40 1.06 -12.00
CA LEU A 67 1.47 1.47 -11.07
C LEU A 67 1.93 2.90 -11.38
N GLU A 68 2.09 3.24 -12.65
CA GLU A 68 2.46 4.60 -13.06
C GLU A 68 1.40 5.61 -12.65
N THR A 69 0.13 5.27 -12.81
CA THR A 69 -0.97 6.13 -12.38
C THR A 69 -0.94 6.35 -10.87
N LEU A 70 -0.70 5.28 -10.10
CA LEU A 70 -0.61 5.39 -8.65
C LEU A 70 0.58 6.25 -8.24
N ASP A 71 1.73 6.11 -8.90
CA ASP A 71 2.88 6.94 -8.62
C ASP A 71 2.56 8.43 -8.80
N LEU A 72 1.83 8.76 -9.86
CA LEU A 72 1.40 10.14 -10.07
C LEU A 72 0.43 10.61 -8.99
N PHE A 73 -0.53 9.77 -8.65
CA PHE A 73 -1.52 10.07 -7.62
C PHE A 73 -0.87 10.30 -6.26
N GLU A 74 0.11 9.47 -5.89
CA GLU A 74 0.82 9.58 -4.62
C GLU A 74 1.90 10.66 -4.62
N GLY A 75 2.25 11.18 -5.80
CA GLY A 75 3.31 12.17 -5.91
C GLY A 75 4.71 11.59 -5.71
N ASN A 76 4.91 10.34 -6.09
CA ASN A 76 6.18 9.63 -5.95
C ASN A 76 7.25 10.25 -6.85
N PRO A 77 8.49 10.50 -6.36
CA PRO A 77 8.96 10.24 -5.00
C PRO A 77 8.90 11.44 -4.05
N VAL A 78 8.31 12.56 -4.47
CA VAL A 78 8.42 13.84 -3.75
C VAL A 78 7.54 13.85 -2.48
N TRP A 79 6.25 13.51 -2.63
CA TRP A 79 5.29 13.55 -1.53
C TRP A 79 5.24 12.21 -0.80
N ASN A 80 5.00 11.14 -1.56
CA ASN A 80 5.04 9.78 -1.06
C ASN A 80 6.04 9.00 -1.88
N PHE A 81 6.58 7.94 -1.31
CA PHE A 81 7.46 7.04 -2.02
C PHE A 81 7.00 5.61 -1.77
N ARG A 82 7.35 4.70 -2.68
CA ARG A 82 7.03 3.29 -2.48
C ARG A 82 8.28 2.48 -2.26
N GLU A 83 8.16 1.49 -1.39
CA GLU A 83 9.20 0.49 -1.17
C GLU A 83 8.56 -0.88 -1.10
N GLN A 84 9.35 -1.90 -1.34
CA GLN A 84 8.87 -3.27 -1.21
C GLN A 84 8.81 -3.67 0.25
N VAL A 85 7.72 -4.32 0.63
CA VAL A 85 7.52 -4.84 1.98
C VAL A 85 7.05 -6.28 1.88
N GLU A 86 7.28 -7.06 2.94
CA GLU A 86 6.78 -8.41 3.05
C GLU A 86 5.40 -8.39 3.67
N VAL A 87 4.46 -9.14 3.07
CA VAL A 87 3.07 -9.20 3.49
C VAL A 87 2.67 -10.65 3.72
N ILE A 88 1.98 -10.91 4.83
CA ILE A 88 1.39 -12.22 5.14
C ILE A 88 -0.08 -12.17 4.73
N MET A 89 -0.50 -13.11 3.89
CA MET A 89 -1.90 -13.20 3.45
C MET A 89 -2.72 -13.94 4.50
N GLU A 90 -3.89 -13.38 4.82
CA GLU A 90 -4.74 -13.95 5.86
C GLU A 90 -5.37 -15.28 5.45
N LYS A 91 -5.66 -15.45 4.16
CA LYS A 91 -6.37 -16.65 3.67
C LYS A 91 -5.57 -17.93 3.84
N ASP A 92 -4.24 -17.88 3.73
CA ASP A 92 -3.42 -19.09 3.71
C ASP A 92 -2.06 -18.93 4.40
N GLY A 93 -1.76 -17.75 4.94
CA GLY A 93 -0.48 -17.48 5.59
C GLY A 93 0.69 -17.35 4.65
N SER A 94 0.46 -17.29 3.33
CA SER A 94 1.56 -17.11 2.38
C SER A 94 2.19 -15.75 2.54
N GLN A 95 3.49 -15.69 2.26
CA GLN A 95 4.26 -14.45 2.37
C GLN A 95 4.65 -13.98 0.97
N LEU A 96 4.33 -12.73 0.67
CA LEU A 96 4.57 -12.13 -0.63
C LEU A 96 5.25 -10.78 -0.46
N THR A 97 6.08 -10.42 -1.45
CA THR A 97 6.71 -9.10 -1.50
C THR A 97 5.85 -8.18 -2.36
N ALA A 98 5.53 -7.00 -1.85
CA ALA A 98 4.66 -6.06 -2.55
C ALA A 98 5.16 -4.63 -2.35
N TRP A 99 4.78 -3.74 -3.28
CA TRP A 99 4.99 -2.31 -3.13
C TRP A 99 4.00 -1.75 -2.11
N MET A 100 4.45 -0.81 -1.30
CA MET A 100 3.59 -0.05 -0.39
C MET A 100 4.06 1.39 -0.36
N TYR A 101 3.11 2.33 -0.31
CA TYR A 101 3.46 3.76 -0.26
C TYR A 101 3.67 4.23 1.17
N PHE A 102 4.65 5.10 1.33
CA PHE A 102 5.02 5.72 2.60
C PHE A 102 5.00 7.23 2.43
N ASN A 103 4.74 7.94 3.52
CA ASN A 103 4.78 9.39 3.51
C ASN A 103 6.07 9.85 4.20
N ASP A 104 6.91 10.55 3.45
CA ASP A 104 8.20 11.02 3.96
C ASP A 104 8.06 12.30 4.77
N THR A 105 7.14 13.17 4.38
CA THR A 105 7.00 14.48 5.01
C THR A 105 6.47 14.42 6.44
N ALA A 106 5.82 13.32 6.81
CA ALA A 106 5.26 13.14 8.14
C ALA A 106 6.34 12.95 9.21
N VAL A 107 7.58 12.70 8.80
CA VAL A 107 8.68 12.44 9.71
C VAL A 107 9.30 13.73 10.24
N GLY A 108 9.03 14.82 9.57
CA GLY A 108 9.63 16.13 9.83
C GLY A 108 9.83 16.56 11.24
#